data_347004d9cb1fa663fd2935fc374b7008
#
_entry.id   347004d9cb1fa663fd2935fc374b7008
#
_cell.length_a   1.000
_cell.length_b   1.000
_cell.length_c   1.000
_cell.angle_alpha   90.00
_cell.angle_beta   90.00
_cell.angle_gamma   90.00
#
_symmetry.space_group_name_H-M   'P 1'
#
loop_
_entity.id
_entity.type
_entity.pdbx_description
1 polymer ?
#
loop_
_entity_poly.entity_id
_entity_poly.type
_entity_poly.pdbx_seq_one_letter_code
_entity_poly.pdbx_strand_id
1 'polypeptide(L)'
;LSWSYIAQADGYRVYRYDNGKWSFLKNVKKRNVISTTDKNVQAGKTYQYRVLAYRVIKGKNIYSSKSKARKITLKTATVKGDYQYGSVYGPYLDAQHLAQVRSVVQSFKINYIRKGMSDYDRVLTAYNYLRSNCSYAYKGWQYNYANTAWGALVYGEAQCSGYARAMKALCDAIGVDCRYVHADSKASNPSHQWNQVRVGGKWYILDAQSGGFLLGSRTWKKKAGMSWDTKGLPTCSVTDYKK
;
A
#
# COMPACT_ATOMS: atom_id res chain seq x y z
N LEU A 1 11.31 11.33 7.88
CA LEU A 1 12.57 11.98 8.24
C LEU A 1 12.49 12.45 9.69
N SER A 2 13.51 12.15 10.48
CA SER A 2 13.62 12.63 11.86
C SER A 2 15.05 13.13 12.14
N TRP A 3 15.19 14.02 13.11
CA TRP A 3 16.47 14.60 13.53
C TRP A 3 16.49 14.84 15.04
N SER A 4 17.67 15.15 15.57
CA SER A 4 17.85 15.43 17.00
C SER A 4 17.27 16.80 17.37
N TYR A 5 16.65 16.86 18.54
CA TYR A 5 16.22 18.12 19.15
C TYR A 5 17.41 19.03 19.45
N ILE A 6 17.28 20.33 19.18
CA ILE A 6 18.26 21.36 19.49
C ILE A 6 17.57 22.44 20.34
N ALA A 7 17.97 22.56 21.60
CA ALA A 7 17.31 23.42 22.59
C ALA A 7 17.29 24.91 22.20
N GLN A 8 18.34 25.41 21.54
CA GLN A 8 18.47 26.82 21.14
C GLN A 8 17.88 27.11 19.77
N ALA A 9 17.30 26.12 19.06
CA ALA A 9 16.66 26.35 17.79
C ALA A 9 15.24 26.91 17.95
N ASP A 10 14.82 27.74 17.04
CA ASP A 10 13.40 28.15 16.89
C ASP A 10 12.68 27.26 15.88
N GLY A 11 13.45 26.59 15.01
CA GLY A 11 12.92 25.65 14.03
C GLY A 11 14.00 25.03 13.16
N TYR A 12 13.54 24.36 12.10
CA TYR A 12 14.43 23.60 11.21
C TYR A 12 14.06 23.82 9.75
N ARG A 13 15.09 23.80 8.89
CA ARG A 13 14.92 23.73 7.43
C ARG A 13 15.40 22.38 6.93
N VAL A 14 14.55 21.73 6.13
CA VAL A 14 14.82 20.42 5.51
C VAL A 14 15.08 20.63 4.03
N TYR A 15 16.13 20.00 3.54
CA TYR A 15 16.52 20.00 2.13
C TYR A 15 16.59 18.59 1.60
N ARG A 16 16.22 18.42 0.33
CA ARG A 16 16.31 17.18 -0.43
C ARG A 16 17.30 17.33 -1.57
N TYR A 17 18.11 16.31 -1.79
CA TYR A 17 18.92 16.15 -2.99
C TYR A 17 18.20 15.18 -3.94
N ASP A 18 17.92 15.63 -5.13
CA ASP A 18 17.27 14.90 -6.20
C ASP A 18 17.70 15.48 -7.54
N ASN A 19 17.87 14.64 -8.57
CA ASN A 19 18.27 15.06 -9.91
C ASN A 19 19.50 16.00 -9.95
N GLY A 20 20.53 15.65 -9.18
CA GLY A 20 21.80 16.36 -9.20
C GLY A 20 21.87 17.64 -8.36
N LYS A 21 20.80 18.06 -7.69
CA LYS A 21 20.77 19.33 -6.93
C LYS A 21 20.07 19.23 -5.58
N TRP A 22 20.49 20.10 -4.67
CA TRP A 22 19.81 20.33 -3.39
C TRP A 22 18.66 21.33 -3.59
N SER A 23 17.47 20.96 -3.14
CA SER A 23 16.30 21.84 -3.13
C SER A 23 15.72 21.96 -1.72
N PHE A 24 15.13 23.11 -1.44
CA PHE A 24 14.37 23.33 -0.22
C PHE A 24 13.11 22.44 -0.22
N LEU A 25 12.89 21.70 0.86
CA LEU A 25 11.74 20.83 1.00
C LEU A 25 10.71 21.42 1.96
N LYS A 26 11.13 21.82 3.17
CA LYS A 26 10.17 22.27 4.20
C LYS A 26 10.83 23.13 5.26
N ASN A 27 10.06 24.10 5.78
CA ASN A 27 10.36 24.83 7.00
C ASN A 27 9.50 24.30 8.16
N VAL A 28 10.14 23.91 9.26
CA VAL A 28 9.49 23.44 10.49
C VAL A 28 9.67 24.54 11.53
N LYS A 29 8.61 25.29 11.81
CA LYS A 29 8.64 26.51 12.64
C LYS A 29 8.62 26.29 14.16
N LYS A 30 8.63 25.03 14.62
CA LYS A 30 8.60 24.67 16.03
C LYS A 30 9.78 23.77 16.38
N ARG A 31 10.59 24.15 17.38
CA ARG A 31 11.78 23.36 17.80
C ARG A 31 11.46 21.97 18.33
N ASN A 32 10.28 21.75 18.88
CA ASN A 32 9.85 20.45 19.40
C ASN A 32 9.30 19.51 18.31
N VAL A 33 9.10 20.01 17.10
CA VAL A 33 8.76 19.18 15.94
C VAL A 33 10.05 18.72 15.27
N ILE A 34 10.47 17.52 15.56
CA ILE A 34 11.76 16.94 15.13
C ILE A 34 11.60 15.90 14.00
N SER A 35 10.48 15.95 13.29
CA SER A 35 10.23 15.06 12.16
C SER A 35 9.40 15.73 11.08
N THR A 36 9.47 15.18 9.88
CA THR A 36 8.59 15.54 8.76
C THR A 36 8.51 14.40 7.74
N THR A 37 7.47 14.42 6.92
CA THR A 37 7.31 13.48 5.80
C THR A 37 7.50 14.20 4.48
N ASP A 38 8.29 13.61 3.59
CA ASP A 38 8.34 13.98 2.18
C ASP A 38 7.35 13.10 1.43
N LYS A 39 6.29 13.71 0.89
CA LYS A 39 5.23 12.99 0.15
C LYS A 39 5.53 12.86 -1.34
N ASN A 40 6.49 13.64 -1.86
CA ASN A 40 6.83 13.70 -3.28
C ASN A 40 8.05 12.83 -3.60
N VAL A 41 7.96 11.55 -3.25
CA VAL A 41 9.01 10.56 -3.45
C VAL A 41 8.50 9.37 -4.25
N GLN A 42 9.38 8.77 -5.05
CA GLN A 42 9.07 7.62 -5.90
C GLN A 42 9.77 6.36 -5.38
N ALA A 43 9.05 5.25 -5.38
CA ALA A 43 9.63 3.94 -5.07
C ALA A 43 10.77 3.59 -6.06
N GLY A 44 11.81 2.92 -5.57
CA GLY A 44 13.01 2.59 -6.34
C GLY A 44 14.03 3.73 -6.46
N LYS A 45 13.66 4.98 -6.21
CA LYS A 45 14.58 6.11 -6.23
C LYS A 45 15.32 6.29 -4.91
N THR A 46 16.49 6.87 -5.01
CA THR A 46 17.34 7.25 -3.89
C THR A 46 17.34 8.75 -3.73
N TYR A 47 17.05 9.20 -2.52
CA TYR A 47 17.08 10.61 -2.12
C TYR A 47 18.10 10.82 -1.02
N GLN A 48 18.63 12.04 -0.89
CA GLN A 48 19.42 12.43 0.26
C GLN A 48 18.76 13.62 0.94
N TYR A 49 18.89 13.68 2.26
CA TYR A 49 18.31 14.76 3.04
C TYR A 49 19.34 15.38 3.96
N ARG A 50 19.20 16.69 4.19
CA ARG A 50 19.94 17.48 5.18
C ARG A 50 18.98 18.36 5.94
N VAL A 51 19.31 18.61 7.20
CA VAL A 51 18.58 19.50 8.08
C VAL A 51 19.50 20.59 8.60
N LEU A 52 18.98 21.81 8.68
CA LEU A 52 19.60 22.93 9.39
C LEU A 52 18.66 23.35 10.49
N ALA A 53 19.20 23.62 11.68
CA ALA A 53 18.49 24.38 12.69
C ALA A 53 18.59 25.88 12.37
N TYR A 54 17.60 26.66 12.79
CA TYR A 54 17.71 28.11 12.74
C TYR A 54 17.24 28.74 14.06
N ARG A 55 17.78 29.91 14.32
CA ARG A 55 17.36 30.80 15.41
C ARG A 55 17.02 32.17 14.84
N VAL A 56 15.95 32.80 15.36
CA VAL A 56 15.56 34.15 14.95
C VAL A 56 16.24 35.16 15.89
N ILE A 57 17.11 35.98 15.33
CA ILE A 57 17.79 37.04 16.06
C ILE A 57 17.49 38.36 15.34
N LYS A 58 16.89 39.30 16.08
CA LYS A 58 16.48 40.61 15.54
C LYS A 58 15.71 40.47 14.20
N GLY A 59 14.73 39.54 14.15
CA GLY A 59 13.90 39.30 12.97
C GLY A 59 14.58 38.55 11.82
N LYS A 60 15.86 38.17 11.93
CA LYS A 60 16.60 37.45 10.89
C LYS A 60 16.86 36.00 11.31
N ASN A 61 16.73 35.07 10.37
CA ASN A 61 17.09 33.66 10.59
C ASN A 61 18.61 33.48 10.52
N ILE A 62 19.19 33.03 11.60
CA ILE A 62 20.59 32.58 11.67
C ILE A 62 20.58 31.06 11.64
N TYR A 63 21.33 30.46 10.73
CA TYR A 63 21.31 29.03 10.46
C TYR A 63 22.55 28.34 11.03
N SER A 64 22.36 27.12 11.53
CA SER A 64 23.47 26.21 11.84
C SER A 64 24.17 25.74 10.56
N SER A 65 25.29 25.07 10.72
CA SER A 65 25.86 24.23 9.66
C SER A 65 24.86 23.15 9.24
N LYS A 66 24.99 22.70 7.98
CA LYS A 66 24.16 21.60 7.45
C LYS A 66 24.52 20.29 8.14
N SER A 67 23.52 19.48 8.50
CA SER A 67 23.77 18.11 8.95
C SER A 67 24.51 17.29 7.88
N LYS A 68 25.13 16.19 8.28
CA LYS A 68 25.59 15.17 7.32
C LYS A 68 24.39 14.71 6.49
N ALA A 69 24.61 14.51 5.18
CA ALA A 69 23.57 13.98 4.31
C ALA A 69 23.21 12.55 4.71
N ARG A 70 21.92 12.27 4.80
CA ARG A 70 21.41 10.91 4.98
C ARG A 70 20.75 10.45 3.69
N LYS A 71 21.23 9.32 3.17
CA LYS A 71 20.77 8.68 1.94
C LYS A 71 19.67 7.67 2.28
N ILE A 72 18.57 7.73 1.57
CA ILE A 72 17.45 6.79 1.66
C ILE A 72 17.11 6.30 0.26
N THR A 73 17.13 5.00 0.06
CA THR A 73 16.55 4.35 -1.12
C THR A 73 15.17 3.83 -0.74
N LEU A 74 14.14 4.31 -1.41
CA LEU A 74 12.81 3.77 -1.23
C LEU A 74 12.74 2.41 -1.92
N LYS A 75 12.54 1.36 -1.13
CA LYS A 75 12.38 0.03 -1.68
C LYS A 75 11.14 0.02 -2.58
N THR A 76 11.29 -0.46 -3.80
CA THR A 76 10.15 -0.97 -4.56
C THR A 76 9.56 -2.10 -3.75
N ALA A 77 8.26 -2.09 -3.50
CA ALA A 77 7.61 -3.29 -3.01
C ALA A 77 7.91 -4.39 -4.03
N THR A 78 8.66 -5.40 -3.62
CA THR A 78 8.90 -6.57 -4.46
C THR A 78 7.59 -7.33 -4.47
N VAL A 79 6.86 -7.15 -5.53
CA VAL A 79 5.62 -7.89 -5.73
C VAL A 79 6.03 -9.24 -6.29
N LYS A 80 5.87 -10.29 -5.50
CA LYS A 80 6.01 -11.66 -5.98
C LYS A 80 4.84 -11.93 -6.93
N GLY A 81 5.15 -12.12 -8.21
CA GLY A 81 4.14 -12.38 -9.23
C GLY A 81 3.48 -13.74 -9.04
N ASP A 82 2.19 -13.74 -8.72
CA ASP A 82 1.30 -14.88 -8.71
C ASP A 82 -0.02 -14.46 -9.36
N TYR A 83 0.07 -14.12 -10.62
CA TYR A 83 -1.12 -13.71 -11.34
C TYR A 83 -1.48 -14.71 -12.40
N GLN A 84 -2.66 -15.22 -12.25
CA GLN A 84 -3.26 -16.06 -13.25
C GLN A 84 -3.51 -15.27 -14.56
N TYR A 85 -3.69 -13.95 -14.45
CA TYR A 85 -3.98 -13.06 -15.58
C TYR A 85 -3.31 -11.68 -15.44
N GLY A 86 -2.25 -11.44 -16.14
CA GLY A 86 -1.65 -10.11 -16.28
C GLY A 86 -0.71 -9.69 -15.16
N SER A 87 -0.31 -8.44 -15.18
CA SER A 87 0.62 -7.88 -14.20
C SER A 87 -0.04 -7.72 -12.82
N VAL A 88 0.80 -7.59 -11.80
CA VAL A 88 0.43 -7.37 -10.41
C VAL A 88 -0.65 -6.32 -10.23
N TYR A 89 -0.49 -5.20 -10.90
CA TYR A 89 -1.38 -4.05 -10.75
C TYR A 89 -2.49 -4.01 -11.78
N GLY A 90 -2.44 -4.86 -12.78
CA GLY A 90 -3.44 -4.99 -13.83
C GLY A 90 -2.92 -4.70 -15.23
N PRO A 91 -3.71 -5.07 -16.26
CA PRO A 91 -3.38 -4.81 -17.64
C PRO A 91 -3.42 -3.31 -17.95
N TYR A 92 -2.65 -2.89 -18.96
CA TYR A 92 -2.69 -1.55 -19.56
C TYR A 92 -2.23 -0.39 -18.68
N LEU A 93 -1.63 -0.64 -17.53
CA LEU A 93 -1.07 0.42 -16.69
C LEU A 93 0.32 0.82 -17.19
N ASP A 94 0.48 2.12 -17.43
CA ASP A 94 1.77 2.71 -17.76
C ASP A 94 2.62 2.99 -16.50
N ALA A 95 3.81 3.54 -16.71
CA ALA A 95 4.73 3.86 -15.63
C ALA A 95 4.18 4.90 -14.64
N GLN A 96 3.32 5.81 -15.10
CA GLN A 96 2.70 6.84 -14.26
C GLN A 96 1.63 6.22 -13.36
N HIS A 97 0.72 5.41 -13.91
CA HIS A 97 -0.27 4.68 -13.12
C HIS A 97 0.40 3.78 -12.07
N LEU A 98 1.43 3.05 -12.46
CA LEU A 98 2.21 2.20 -11.54
C LEU A 98 2.88 3.00 -10.42
N ALA A 99 3.41 4.18 -10.71
CA ALA A 99 4.00 5.07 -9.72
C ALA A 99 2.96 5.59 -8.73
N GLN A 100 1.76 5.92 -9.20
CA GLN A 100 0.64 6.35 -8.36
C GLN A 100 0.17 5.23 -7.41
N VAL A 101 -0.02 4.01 -7.91
CA VAL A 101 -0.35 2.84 -7.07
C VAL A 101 0.70 2.63 -5.98
N ARG A 102 1.99 2.66 -6.34
CA ARG A 102 3.09 2.51 -5.37
C ARG A 102 3.07 3.62 -4.31
N SER A 103 2.76 4.84 -4.71
CA SER A 103 2.66 5.98 -3.79
C SER A 103 1.54 5.79 -2.76
N VAL A 104 0.35 5.37 -3.21
CA VAL A 104 -0.79 5.08 -2.31
C VAL A 104 -0.47 3.94 -1.36
N VAL A 105 0.05 2.84 -1.86
CA VAL A 105 0.43 1.67 -1.07
C VAL A 105 1.49 2.00 -0.02
N GLN A 106 2.49 2.82 -0.38
CA GLN A 106 3.50 3.27 0.56
C GLN A 106 2.92 4.22 1.62
N SER A 107 2.03 5.12 1.24
CA SER A 107 1.32 6.01 2.16
C SER A 107 0.44 5.22 3.12
N PHE A 108 -0.28 4.22 2.62
CA PHE A 108 -1.06 3.29 3.45
C PHE A 108 -0.16 2.63 4.50
N LYS A 109 0.93 2.02 4.09
CA LYS A 109 1.87 1.37 5.01
C LYS A 109 2.37 2.30 6.11
N ILE A 110 2.76 3.52 5.76
CA ILE A 110 3.29 4.50 6.72
C ILE A 110 2.21 4.97 7.71
N ASN A 111 1.01 5.20 7.22
CA ASN A 111 -0.04 5.85 8.02
C ASN A 111 -0.85 4.87 8.87
N TYR A 112 -1.00 3.62 8.44
CA TYR A 112 -1.93 2.66 9.07
C TYR A 112 -1.25 1.45 9.71
N ILE A 113 -0.03 1.07 9.29
CA ILE A 113 0.64 -0.11 9.83
C ILE A 113 1.62 0.29 10.93
N ARG A 114 1.52 -0.38 12.08
CA ARG A 114 2.35 -0.14 13.26
C ARG A 114 3.25 -1.35 13.54
N LYS A 115 4.39 -1.10 14.14
CA LYS A 115 5.29 -2.16 14.62
C LYS A 115 4.53 -3.02 15.65
N GLY A 116 4.66 -4.33 15.52
CA GLY A 116 4.03 -5.29 16.45
C GLY A 116 2.61 -5.73 16.07
N MET A 117 2.00 -5.17 15.01
CA MET A 117 0.72 -5.68 14.52
C MET A 117 0.84 -7.12 14.04
N SER A 118 -0.12 -7.96 14.45
CA SER A 118 -0.25 -9.33 13.96
C SER A 118 -0.60 -9.37 12.46
N ASP A 119 -0.45 -10.52 11.81
CA ASP A 119 -0.91 -10.70 10.42
C ASP A 119 -2.40 -10.41 10.29
N TYR A 120 -3.20 -10.85 11.28
CA TYR A 120 -4.63 -10.55 11.34
C TYR A 120 -4.91 -9.06 11.33
N ASP A 121 -4.28 -8.30 12.22
CA ASP A 121 -4.54 -6.85 12.33
C ASP A 121 -4.07 -6.10 11.08
N ARG A 122 -2.95 -6.52 10.49
CA ARG A 122 -2.45 -5.94 9.22
C ARG A 122 -3.42 -6.20 8.07
N VAL A 123 -3.93 -7.43 7.94
CA VAL A 123 -4.90 -7.80 6.90
C VAL A 123 -6.22 -7.08 7.12
N LEU A 124 -6.73 -7.02 8.35
CA LEU A 124 -7.96 -6.31 8.67
C LEU A 124 -7.86 -4.82 8.35
N THR A 125 -6.73 -4.21 8.68
CA THR A 125 -6.47 -2.80 8.37
C THR A 125 -6.45 -2.55 6.85
N ALA A 126 -5.80 -3.41 6.07
CA ALA A 126 -5.76 -3.31 4.62
C ALA A 126 -7.14 -3.54 3.98
N TYR A 127 -7.88 -4.52 4.49
CA TYR A 127 -9.23 -4.83 4.05
C TYR A 127 -10.20 -3.66 4.29
N ASN A 128 -10.20 -3.10 5.50
CA ASN A 128 -11.04 -1.96 5.84
C ASN A 128 -10.65 -0.71 5.05
N TYR A 129 -9.35 -0.45 4.90
CA TYR A 129 -8.85 0.67 4.08
C TYR A 129 -9.38 0.59 2.66
N LEU A 130 -9.25 -0.57 2.01
CA LEU A 130 -9.71 -0.74 0.63
C LEU A 130 -11.22 -0.56 0.52
N ARG A 131 -12.00 -1.15 1.42
CA ARG A 131 -13.47 -1.04 1.40
C ARG A 131 -13.98 0.37 1.68
N SER A 132 -13.27 1.14 2.48
CA SER A 132 -13.64 2.53 2.78
C SER A 132 -13.25 3.53 1.69
N ASN A 133 -12.33 3.16 0.79
CA ASN A 133 -11.80 4.07 -0.22
C ASN A 133 -12.12 3.64 -1.66
N CYS A 134 -12.85 2.55 -1.85
CA CYS A 134 -13.20 2.05 -3.17
C CYS A 134 -14.68 1.66 -3.24
N SER A 135 -15.38 2.14 -4.26
CA SER A 135 -16.74 1.74 -4.61
C SER A 135 -16.76 0.76 -5.79
N TYR A 136 -17.87 0.06 -5.97
CA TYR A 136 -18.00 -0.87 -7.10
C TYR A 136 -18.31 -0.14 -8.40
N ALA A 137 -17.56 -0.44 -9.45
CA ALA A 137 -17.71 0.16 -10.77
C ALA A 137 -18.81 -0.53 -11.59
N TYR A 138 -20.05 -0.06 -11.46
CA TYR A 138 -21.22 -0.64 -12.18
C TYR A 138 -21.23 -0.31 -13.67
N LYS A 139 -20.65 0.82 -14.09
CA LYS A 139 -20.71 1.32 -15.47
C LYS A 139 -19.56 0.86 -16.37
N GLY A 140 -18.83 -0.17 -15.94
CA GLY A 140 -17.73 -0.72 -16.72
C GLY A 140 -16.36 -0.19 -16.28
N TRP A 141 -15.31 -0.58 -17.03
CA TRP A 141 -13.92 -0.45 -16.60
C TRP A 141 -13.04 0.39 -17.54
N GLN A 142 -13.55 0.80 -18.70
CA GLN A 142 -12.76 1.40 -19.77
C GLN A 142 -12.13 2.75 -19.40
N TYR A 143 -12.83 3.57 -18.61
CA TYR A 143 -12.38 4.92 -18.27
C TYR A 143 -11.59 5.02 -16.97
N ASN A 144 -11.83 4.11 -16.04
CA ASN A 144 -11.31 4.18 -14.69
C ASN A 144 -10.36 3.02 -14.36
N TYR A 145 -10.00 2.21 -15.33
CA TYR A 145 -9.18 1.03 -15.12
C TYR A 145 -9.69 0.12 -14.00
N ALA A 146 -11.02 -0.08 -13.92
CA ALA A 146 -11.71 -0.74 -12.81
C ALA A 146 -11.27 -2.20 -12.56
N ASN A 147 -10.61 -2.83 -13.52
CA ASN A 147 -10.01 -4.16 -13.39
C ASN A 147 -8.56 -4.12 -12.85
N THR A 148 -8.10 -2.99 -12.35
CA THR A 148 -6.71 -2.77 -11.93
C THR A 148 -6.63 -2.26 -10.50
N ALA A 149 -5.44 -2.41 -9.87
CA ALA A 149 -5.16 -1.82 -8.57
C ALA A 149 -5.19 -0.27 -8.62
N TRP A 150 -4.92 0.34 -9.77
CA TRP A 150 -5.02 1.79 -9.93
C TRP A 150 -6.46 2.27 -9.82
N GLY A 151 -7.39 1.61 -10.50
CA GLY A 151 -8.83 1.92 -10.37
C GLY A 151 -9.28 1.88 -8.91
N ALA A 152 -8.90 0.83 -8.17
CA ALA A 152 -9.31 0.67 -6.78
C ALA A 152 -8.61 1.63 -5.81
N LEU A 153 -7.29 1.87 -5.96
CA LEU A 153 -6.49 2.58 -4.96
C LEU A 153 -6.29 4.07 -5.28
N VAL A 154 -6.41 4.47 -6.53
CA VAL A 154 -6.14 5.84 -6.97
C VAL A 154 -7.40 6.52 -7.44
N TYR A 155 -8.15 5.88 -8.32
CA TYR A 155 -9.40 6.43 -8.84
C TYR A 155 -10.56 6.29 -7.83
N GLY A 156 -10.59 5.19 -7.06
CA GLY A 156 -11.62 4.93 -6.04
C GLY A 156 -12.82 4.13 -6.53
N GLU A 157 -12.77 3.57 -7.75
CA GLU A 157 -13.79 2.67 -8.27
C GLU A 157 -13.16 1.44 -8.92
N ALA A 158 -13.68 0.24 -8.62
CA ALA A 158 -13.18 -0.99 -9.21
C ALA A 158 -14.25 -2.09 -9.31
N GLN A 159 -14.00 -3.03 -10.19
CA GLN A 159 -14.65 -4.34 -10.22
C GLN A 159 -13.90 -5.34 -9.32
N CYS A 160 -14.41 -6.55 -9.15
CA CYS A 160 -13.81 -7.58 -8.30
C CYS A 160 -12.31 -7.81 -8.60
N SER A 161 -11.91 -7.79 -9.87
CA SER A 161 -10.51 -7.91 -10.29
C SER A 161 -9.63 -6.75 -9.81
N GLY A 162 -10.13 -5.53 -9.82
CA GLY A 162 -9.42 -4.37 -9.30
C GLY A 162 -9.28 -4.42 -7.79
N TYR A 163 -10.34 -4.78 -7.08
CA TYR A 163 -10.30 -5.04 -5.62
C TYR A 163 -9.27 -6.11 -5.26
N ALA A 164 -9.29 -7.24 -5.96
CA ALA A 164 -8.35 -8.34 -5.69
C ALA A 164 -6.88 -7.96 -5.96
N ARG A 165 -6.62 -7.18 -7.02
CA ARG A 165 -5.28 -6.66 -7.33
C ARG A 165 -4.82 -5.58 -6.35
N ALA A 166 -5.71 -4.71 -5.92
CA ALA A 166 -5.43 -3.72 -4.89
C ALA A 166 -5.11 -4.38 -3.55
N MET A 167 -5.91 -5.36 -3.14
CA MET A 167 -5.68 -6.12 -1.91
C MET A 167 -4.34 -6.85 -1.93
N LYS A 168 -3.99 -7.47 -3.07
CA LYS A 168 -2.67 -8.08 -3.27
C LYS A 168 -1.54 -7.05 -3.09
N ALA A 169 -1.65 -5.87 -3.70
CA ALA A 169 -0.64 -4.82 -3.61
C ALA A 169 -0.47 -4.30 -2.16
N LEU A 170 -1.57 -4.14 -1.42
CA LEU A 170 -1.54 -3.76 -0.02
C LEU A 170 -0.88 -4.85 0.85
N CYS A 171 -1.27 -6.12 0.67
CA CYS A 171 -0.70 -7.25 1.41
C CYS A 171 0.80 -7.39 1.18
N ASP A 172 1.27 -7.28 -0.07
CA ASP A 172 2.70 -7.35 -0.39
C ASP A 172 3.50 -6.25 0.31
N ALA A 173 2.98 -5.03 0.35
CA ALA A 173 3.63 -3.91 1.01
C ALA A 173 3.75 -4.06 2.52
N ILE A 174 2.78 -4.71 3.14
CA ILE A 174 2.74 -4.94 4.60
C ILE A 174 3.35 -6.28 5.02
N GLY A 175 3.89 -7.05 4.06
CA GLY A 175 4.59 -8.31 4.32
C GLY A 175 3.67 -9.47 4.67
N VAL A 176 2.44 -9.48 4.13
CA VAL A 176 1.50 -10.59 4.27
C VAL A 176 1.45 -11.39 2.97
N ASP A 177 1.60 -12.72 3.07
CA ASP A 177 1.45 -13.59 1.92
C ASP A 177 0.03 -13.54 1.37
N CYS A 178 -0.10 -13.20 0.08
CA CYS A 178 -1.38 -13.05 -0.59
C CYS A 178 -1.32 -13.62 -2.01
N ARG A 179 -2.39 -14.26 -2.45
CA ARG A 179 -2.58 -14.79 -3.81
C ARG A 179 -3.81 -14.17 -4.45
N TYR A 180 -3.73 -13.92 -5.73
CA TYR A 180 -4.85 -13.53 -6.56
C TYR A 180 -5.52 -14.79 -7.11
N VAL A 181 -6.84 -14.89 -7.02
CA VAL A 181 -7.61 -16.07 -7.42
C VAL A 181 -8.73 -15.66 -8.35
N HIS A 182 -8.93 -16.48 -9.38
CA HIS A 182 -10.03 -16.36 -10.33
C HIS A 182 -10.97 -17.57 -10.18
N ALA A 183 -12.26 -17.34 -10.24
CA ALA A 183 -13.25 -18.40 -10.30
C ALA A 183 -13.05 -19.25 -11.56
N ASP A 184 -13.41 -20.52 -11.50
CA ASP A 184 -13.50 -21.38 -12.68
C ASP A 184 -14.91 -21.39 -13.29
N SER A 185 -15.08 -22.09 -14.39
CA SER A 185 -16.35 -22.17 -15.13
C SER A 185 -17.47 -22.85 -14.36
N LYS A 186 -17.19 -23.50 -13.23
CA LYS A 186 -18.17 -24.23 -12.39
C LYS A 186 -18.71 -23.35 -11.25
N ALA A 187 -18.12 -22.17 -11.04
CA ALA A 187 -18.55 -21.24 -10.03
C ALA A 187 -19.90 -20.60 -10.38
N SER A 188 -20.68 -20.22 -9.39
CA SER A 188 -21.93 -19.45 -9.56
C SER A 188 -21.70 -18.11 -10.25
N ASN A 189 -20.50 -17.53 -10.09
CA ASN A 189 -20.01 -16.39 -10.85
C ASN A 189 -18.61 -16.69 -11.42
N PRO A 190 -18.51 -17.22 -12.64
CA PRO A 190 -17.24 -17.59 -13.26
C PRO A 190 -16.27 -16.42 -13.51
N SER A 191 -16.78 -15.19 -13.52
CA SER A 191 -15.95 -13.98 -13.72
C SER A 191 -15.42 -13.41 -12.41
N HIS A 192 -15.79 -13.97 -11.26
CA HIS A 192 -15.41 -13.42 -9.96
C HIS A 192 -13.95 -13.66 -9.60
N GLN A 193 -13.38 -12.70 -8.89
CA GLN A 193 -11.97 -12.70 -8.49
C GLN A 193 -11.82 -12.19 -7.06
N TRP A 194 -10.94 -12.83 -6.31
CA TRP A 194 -10.68 -12.56 -4.89
C TRP A 194 -9.23 -12.87 -4.51
N ASN A 195 -8.94 -12.94 -3.22
CA ASN A 195 -7.62 -13.29 -2.72
C ASN A 195 -7.63 -14.50 -1.80
N GLN A 196 -6.50 -15.17 -1.72
CA GLN A 196 -6.12 -16.01 -0.59
C GLN A 196 -5.03 -15.29 0.19
N VAL A 197 -5.15 -15.25 1.52
CA VAL A 197 -4.17 -14.60 2.41
C VAL A 197 -3.73 -15.55 3.51
N ARG A 198 -2.47 -15.42 3.94
CA ARG A 198 -1.93 -16.24 5.03
C ARG A 198 -1.97 -15.47 6.34
N VAL A 199 -2.69 -16.03 7.33
CA VAL A 199 -2.82 -15.46 8.67
C VAL A 199 -2.65 -16.59 9.69
N GLY A 200 -1.81 -16.40 10.70
CA GLY A 200 -1.54 -17.40 11.71
C GLY A 200 -1.04 -18.74 11.14
N GLY A 201 -0.25 -18.69 10.08
CA GLY A 201 0.32 -19.88 9.42
C GLY A 201 -0.63 -20.63 8.48
N LYS A 202 -1.91 -20.27 8.40
CA LYS A 202 -2.91 -20.91 7.52
C LYS A 202 -3.40 -19.92 6.45
N TRP A 203 -3.90 -20.47 5.34
CA TRP A 203 -4.46 -19.70 4.25
C TRP A 203 -5.98 -19.59 4.36
N TYR A 204 -6.50 -18.41 4.09
CA TYR A 204 -7.93 -18.08 4.14
C TYR A 204 -8.33 -17.29 2.92
N ILE A 205 -9.62 -17.32 2.61
CA ILE A 205 -10.21 -16.54 1.53
C ILE A 205 -10.51 -15.13 2.02
N LEU A 206 -10.15 -14.14 1.20
CA LEU A 206 -10.35 -12.73 1.45
C LEU A 206 -10.97 -12.09 0.21
N ASP A 207 -12.18 -11.59 0.32
CA ASP A 207 -12.86 -10.89 -0.76
C ASP A 207 -13.32 -9.51 -0.29
N ALA A 208 -12.50 -8.53 -0.55
CA ALA A 208 -12.78 -7.16 -0.14
C ALA A 208 -13.95 -6.53 -0.91
N GLN A 209 -14.28 -7.01 -2.10
CA GLN A 209 -15.40 -6.51 -2.87
C GLN A 209 -16.74 -6.99 -2.28
N SER A 210 -16.91 -8.29 -2.03
CA SER A 210 -18.17 -8.86 -1.55
C SER A 210 -18.31 -8.89 -0.03
N GLY A 211 -17.27 -8.55 0.73
CA GLY A 211 -17.29 -8.53 2.19
C GLY A 211 -16.77 -9.81 2.85
N GLY A 212 -16.22 -10.75 2.10
CA GLY A 212 -15.61 -11.97 2.63
C GLY A 212 -14.31 -11.71 3.37
N PHE A 213 -14.25 -11.96 4.68
CA PHE A 213 -13.06 -11.75 5.50
C PHE A 213 -12.61 -13.05 6.18
N LEU A 214 -11.44 -13.54 5.81
CA LEU A 214 -10.77 -14.73 6.36
C LEU A 214 -11.69 -15.97 6.40
N LEU A 215 -12.40 -16.22 5.31
CA LEU A 215 -13.32 -17.35 5.18
C LEU A 215 -12.55 -18.64 4.89
N GLY A 216 -13.10 -19.75 5.39
CA GLY A 216 -12.66 -21.07 5.02
C GLY A 216 -13.19 -21.51 3.65
N SER A 217 -12.51 -22.46 3.03
CA SER A 217 -12.91 -23.00 1.73
C SER A 217 -14.32 -23.63 1.72
N ARG A 218 -14.76 -24.20 2.84
CA ARG A 218 -16.12 -24.75 2.98
C ARG A 218 -17.17 -23.65 2.91
N THR A 219 -16.97 -22.56 3.63
CA THR A 219 -17.89 -21.41 3.63
C THR A 219 -17.98 -20.80 2.24
N TRP A 220 -16.82 -20.58 1.60
CA TRP A 220 -16.76 -19.97 0.28
C TRP A 220 -17.44 -20.82 -0.79
N LYS A 221 -17.21 -22.13 -0.79
CA LYS A 221 -17.87 -23.07 -1.72
C LYS A 221 -19.38 -23.19 -1.47
N LYS A 222 -19.79 -23.36 -0.21
CA LYS A 222 -21.21 -23.61 0.10
C LYS A 222 -22.07 -22.36 0.08
N LYS A 223 -21.63 -21.26 0.68
CA LYS A 223 -22.44 -20.04 0.82
C LYS A 223 -22.32 -19.11 -0.40
N ALA A 224 -21.17 -19.03 -1.02
CA ALA A 224 -20.94 -18.17 -2.17
C ALA A 224 -21.01 -18.90 -3.52
N GLY A 225 -21.12 -20.23 -3.52
CA GLY A 225 -21.15 -21.04 -4.73
C GLY A 225 -19.88 -20.97 -5.56
N MET A 226 -18.73 -20.60 -4.93
CA MET A 226 -17.49 -20.39 -5.64
C MET A 226 -16.70 -21.67 -5.80
N SER A 227 -16.11 -21.84 -6.99
CA SER A 227 -15.12 -22.85 -7.27
C SER A 227 -13.95 -22.22 -8.06
N TRP A 228 -12.77 -22.83 -7.97
CA TRP A 228 -11.53 -22.34 -8.61
C TRP A 228 -10.53 -23.47 -8.82
N ASP A 229 -9.69 -23.32 -9.82
CA ASP A 229 -8.53 -24.19 -9.98
C ASP A 229 -7.55 -23.95 -8.82
N THR A 230 -7.26 -25.02 -8.09
CA THR A 230 -6.32 -25.00 -6.95
C THR A 230 -4.88 -25.30 -7.35
N LYS A 231 -4.62 -25.62 -8.61
CA LYS A 231 -3.27 -25.92 -9.10
C LYS A 231 -2.35 -24.69 -8.93
N GLY A 232 -1.27 -24.88 -8.20
CA GLY A 232 -0.33 -23.79 -7.93
C GLY A 232 -0.78 -22.79 -6.85
N LEU A 233 -1.95 -22.99 -6.26
CA LEU A 233 -2.43 -22.20 -5.13
C LEU A 233 -2.26 -22.95 -3.80
N PRO A 234 -2.03 -22.24 -2.70
CA PRO A 234 -1.98 -22.87 -1.39
C PRO A 234 -3.36 -23.39 -0.96
N THR A 235 -3.37 -24.49 -0.20
CA THR A 235 -4.60 -25.02 0.37
C THR A 235 -5.14 -24.09 1.46
N CYS A 236 -6.36 -23.61 1.30
CA CYS A 236 -7.06 -22.82 2.30
C CYS A 236 -7.56 -23.70 3.46
N SER A 237 -7.61 -23.13 4.66
CA SER A 237 -8.35 -23.67 5.79
C SER A 237 -9.76 -24.06 5.36
N VAL A 238 -10.27 -25.17 5.86
CA VAL A 238 -11.64 -25.61 5.62
C VAL A 238 -12.65 -24.73 6.37
N THR A 239 -12.27 -24.29 7.58
CA THR A 239 -13.09 -23.46 8.46
C THR A 239 -12.65 -22.01 8.44
N ASP A 240 -13.57 -21.10 8.72
CA ASP A 240 -13.32 -19.68 8.86
C ASP A 240 -12.30 -19.42 9.98
N TYR A 241 -11.60 -18.30 9.90
CA TYR A 241 -10.70 -17.87 10.96
C TYR A 241 -11.52 -17.57 12.24
N LYS A 242 -11.00 -18.02 13.35
CA LYS A 242 -11.52 -17.68 14.69
C LYS A 242 -10.43 -16.89 15.41
N LYS A 243 -10.77 -15.67 15.81
CA LYS A 243 -9.89 -14.82 16.61
C LYS A 243 -9.83 -15.36 18.05
#